data_47c1a4ed421acc74c186e48faa96f6a2
#
_entry.id   47c1a4ed421acc74c186e48faa96f6a2
#
_cell.length_a   1.000
_cell.length_b   1.000
_cell.length_c   1.000
_cell.angle_alpha   90.00
_cell.angle_beta   90.00
_cell.angle_gamma   90.00
#
_symmetry.space_group_name_H-M   'P 1'
#
loop_
_entity.id
_entity.type
_entity.pdbx_description
1 polymer ?
#
loop_
_entity_poly.entity_id
_entity_poly.type
_entity_poly.pdbx_seq_one_letter_code
_entity_poly.pdbx_strand_id
1 'polypeptide(L)'
;DIGKSIAVGLIARHCHRKGIKVITVKLVQTGNIGFSEDLRTHRTLMGISAFDEDREGLTAPQLFAFPASPHLAARLENRSVDLEKIRAAVATLSARFDLVLVEGAGGLAVPLTDDVLTIDFVRQMQWPVILVTSGKLGSLNHTILSYEALFARNMILAGTIYNYCPTAHPRIDEDSPRMLQRYLRSQHQKETLITIPGIHPETPPEIDFSELFSA
;
A
#
# COMPACT_ATOMS: atom_id res chain seq x y z
N ASP A 1 -8.46 -4.47 8.90
CA ASP A 1 -7.71 -4.50 7.64
C ASP A 1 -8.64 -4.15 6.47
N ILE A 2 -8.13 -3.34 5.55
CA ILE A 2 -8.86 -2.84 4.37
C ILE A 2 -8.34 -3.45 3.05
N GLY A 3 -7.38 -4.41 3.13
CA GLY A 3 -6.84 -5.15 1.99
C GLY A 3 -5.69 -4.47 1.25
N LYS A 4 -4.82 -3.71 1.92
CA LYS A 4 -3.63 -3.11 1.28
C LYS A 4 -2.74 -4.15 0.60
N SER A 5 -2.37 -5.21 1.33
CA SER A 5 -1.48 -6.28 0.81
C SER A 5 -2.10 -7.00 -0.39
N ILE A 6 -3.44 -7.15 -0.38
CA ILE A 6 -4.19 -7.68 -1.53
C ILE A 6 -4.08 -6.74 -2.73
N ALA A 7 -4.34 -5.44 -2.53
CA ALA A 7 -4.25 -4.46 -3.60
C ALA A 7 -2.85 -4.40 -4.21
N VAL A 8 -1.80 -4.36 -3.38
CA VAL A 8 -0.41 -4.34 -3.83
C VAL A 8 -0.07 -5.61 -4.63
N GLY A 9 -0.46 -6.79 -4.14
CA GLY A 9 -0.22 -8.06 -4.83
C GLY A 9 -0.91 -8.14 -6.20
N LEU A 10 -2.16 -7.65 -6.30
CA LEU A 10 -2.91 -7.63 -7.56
C LEU A 10 -2.35 -6.61 -8.57
N ILE A 11 -1.97 -5.42 -8.11
CA ILE A 11 -1.30 -4.42 -8.95
C ILE A 11 0.02 -4.99 -9.48
N ALA A 12 0.83 -5.60 -8.60
CA ALA A 12 2.09 -6.22 -9.00
C ALA A 12 1.87 -7.38 -10.01
N ARG A 13 0.85 -8.24 -9.78
CA ARG A 13 0.47 -9.28 -10.74
C ARG A 13 0.13 -8.71 -12.12
N HIS A 14 -0.69 -7.65 -12.16
CA HIS A 14 -1.06 -6.98 -13.41
C HIS A 14 0.17 -6.45 -14.16
N CYS A 15 1.05 -5.73 -13.46
CA CYS A 15 2.27 -5.21 -14.05
C CYS A 15 3.20 -6.33 -14.54
N HIS A 16 3.39 -7.37 -13.73
CA HIS A 16 4.21 -8.53 -14.08
C HIS A 16 3.71 -9.24 -15.36
N ARG A 17 2.38 -9.43 -15.49
CA ARG A 17 1.77 -10.04 -16.68
C ARG A 17 1.89 -9.18 -17.93
N LYS A 18 2.04 -7.86 -17.78
CA LYS A 18 2.35 -6.93 -18.88
C LYS A 18 3.84 -6.86 -19.22
N GLY A 19 4.68 -7.70 -18.60
CA GLY A 19 6.12 -7.74 -18.85
C GLY A 19 6.92 -6.65 -18.12
N ILE A 20 6.30 -5.90 -17.21
CA ILE A 20 6.98 -4.90 -16.38
C ILE A 20 7.75 -5.62 -15.28
N LYS A 21 9.04 -5.33 -15.14
CA LYS A 21 9.88 -5.87 -14.08
C LYS A 21 9.54 -5.17 -12.75
N VAL A 22 8.56 -5.72 -12.03
CA VAL A 22 7.98 -5.14 -10.81
C VAL A 22 8.41 -5.90 -9.57
N ILE A 23 8.65 -5.18 -8.47
CA ILE A 23 8.86 -5.74 -7.14
C ILE A 23 8.02 -4.99 -6.10
N THR A 24 7.62 -5.69 -5.04
CA THR A 24 6.88 -5.09 -3.93
C THR A 24 7.75 -5.04 -2.67
N VAL A 25 7.59 -3.98 -1.90
CA VAL A 25 8.31 -3.71 -0.66
C VAL A 25 7.31 -3.49 0.46
N LYS A 26 7.54 -4.10 1.62
CA LYS A 26 6.88 -3.73 2.87
C LYS A 26 7.77 -2.75 3.62
N LEU A 27 7.33 -1.49 3.74
CA LEU A 27 8.11 -0.40 4.32
C LEU A 27 8.64 -0.76 5.72
N VAL A 28 7.71 -1.16 6.60
CA VAL A 28 7.97 -1.74 7.91
C VAL A 28 6.98 -2.87 8.14
N GLN A 29 7.45 -4.04 8.48
CA GLN A 29 6.62 -5.16 8.89
C GLN A 29 6.61 -5.25 10.42
N THR A 30 5.44 -5.34 11.02
CA THR A 30 5.25 -5.61 12.45
C THR A 30 4.42 -6.88 12.62
N GLY A 31 4.57 -7.57 13.75
CA GLY A 31 3.83 -8.79 14.06
C GLY A 31 4.37 -10.04 13.36
N ASN A 32 5.57 -10.00 12.79
CA ASN A 32 6.18 -11.15 12.10
C ASN A 32 7.62 -11.41 12.54
N ILE A 33 8.05 -12.66 12.41
CA ILE A 33 9.42 -13.10 12.68
C ILE A 33 9.98 -13.77 11.43
N GLY A 34 11.17 -13.38 11.02
CA GLY A 34 11.93 -13.97 9.93
C GLY A 34 11.49 -13.52 8.54
N PHE A 35 10.21 -13.57 8.20
CA PHE A 35 9.70 -13.19 6.88
C PHE A 35 8.38 -12.39 6.99
N SER A 36 8.15 -11.46 6.06
CA SER A 36 6.92 -10.66 6.00
C SER A 36 5.75 -11.46 5.43
N GLU A 37 4.65 -11.59 6.19
CA GLU A 37 3.41 -12.19 5.70
C GLU A 37 2.77 -11.39 4.57
N ASP A 38 2.90 -10.05 4.59
CA ASP A 38 2.41 -9.20 3.52
C ASP A 38 3.15 -9.51 2.21
N LEU A 39 4.48 -9.67 2.24
CA LEU A 39 5.24 -10.07 1.06
C LEU A 39 4.86 -11.49 0.57
N ARG A 40 4.60 -12.42 1.49
CA ARG A 40 4.10 -13.75 1.11
C ARG A 40 2.78 -13.64 0.35
N THR A 41 1.87 -12.82 0.84
CA THR A 41 0.59 -12.52 0.17
C THR A 41 0.84 -11.94 -1.23
N HIS A 42 1.76 -10.97 -1.36
CA HIS A 42 2.11 -10.40 -2.67
C HIS A 42 2.60 -11.47 -3.64
N ARG A 43 3.57 -12.33 -3.22
CA ARG A 43 4.14 -13.38 -4.08
C ARG A 43 3.08 -14.41 -4.49
N THR A 44 2.22 -14.80 -3.55
CA THR A 44 1.08 -15.70 -3.83
C THR A 44 0.15 -15.11 -4.89
N LEU A 45 -0.27 -13.85 -4.74
CA LEU A 45 -1.14 -13.18 -5.71
C LEU A 45 -0.47 -12.95 -7.06
N MET A 46 0.82 -12.67 -7.08
CA MET A 46 1.61 -12.59 -8.32
C MET A 46 1.75 -13.93 -9.03
N GLY A 47 1.58 -15.04 -8.31
CA GLY A 47 1.79 -16.41 -8.82
C GLY A 47 3.25 -16.75 -9.04
N ILE A 48 4.15 -16.20 -8.23
CA ILE A 48 5.61 -16.38 -8.33
C ILE A 48 6.21 -16.84 -7.00
N SER A 49 7.42 -17.40 -7.09
CA SER A 49 8.25 -17.70 -5.93
C SER A 49 8.86 -16.42 -5.33
N ALA A 50 9.45 -16.55 -4.13
CA ALA A 50 10.20 -15.45 -3.52
C ALA A 50 11.39 -15.03 -4.40
N PHE A 51 11.60 -13.72 -4.51
CA PHE A 51 12.79 -13.14 -5.16
C PHE A 51 14.05 -13.35 -4.31
N ASP A 52 15.22 -13.21 -4.90
CA ASP A 52 16.48 -13.18 -4.16
C ASP A 52 16.53 -11.95 -3.24
N GLU A 53 15.98 -10.82 -3.66
CA GLU A 53 15.83 -9.60 -2.88
C GLU A 53 14.97 -9.80 -1.61
N ASP A 54 14.05 -10.76 -1.61
CA ASP A 54 13.30 -11.14 -0.40
C ASP A 54 14.23 -11.84 0.62
N ARG A 55 15.11 -12.70 0.14
CA ARG A 55 16.10 -13.42 0.96
C ARG A 55 17.20 -12.48 1.47
N GLU A 56 17.57 -11.48 0.67
CA GLU A 56 18.50 -10.41 1.04
C GLU A 56 17.90 -9.43 2.07
N GLY A 57 16.57 -9.48 2.32
CA GLY A 57 15.87 -8.59 3.23
C GLY A 57 15.66 -7.18 2.67
N LEU A 58 15.87 -6.97 1.36
CA LEU A 58 15.66 -5.67 0.71
C LEU A 58 14.18 -5.30 0.60
N THR A 59 13.30 -6.28 0.43
CA THR A 59 11.86 -6.07 0.27
C THR A 59 11.10 -5.86 1.59
N ALA A 60 11.72 -6.22 2.74
CA ALA A 60 11.24 -5.89 4.08
C ALA A 60 12.41 -5.41 4.96
N PRO A 61 12.94 -4.20 4.71
CA PRO A 61 14.15 -3.72 5.36
C PRO A 61 14.01 -3.56 6.88
N GLN A 62 12.78 -3.44 7.38
CA GLN A 62 12.46 -3.32 8.79
C GLN A 62 11.41 -4.36 9.19
N LEU A 63 11.76 -5.27 10.10
CA LEU A 63 10.89 -6.32 10.61
C LEU A 63 10.94 -6.32 12.14
N PHE A 64 9.74 -6.29 12.75
CA PHE A 64 9.54 -6.33 14.20
C PHE A 64 8.55 -7.43 14.55
N ALA A 65 8.85 -8.18 15.58
CA ALA A 65 8.02 -9.32 16.02
C ALA A 65 6.73 -8.86 16.71
N PHE A 66 6.76 -7.71 17.39
CA PHE A 66 5.59 -7.24 18.13
C PHE A 66 4.54 -6.61 17.19
N PRO A 67 3.23 -7.03 17.26
CA PRO A 67 2.18 -6.50 16.39
C PRO A 67 1.63 -5.17 16.91
N ALA A 68 2.35 -4.08 16.61
CA ALA A 68 1.96 -2.72 16.97
C ALA A 68 2.34 -1.74 15.84
N SER A 69 2.09 -0.44 16.07
CA SER A 69 2.63 0.59 15.20
C SER A 69 4.17 0.54 15.17
N PRO A 70 4.81 0.90 14.04
CA PRO A 70 6.26 0.77 13.87
C PRO A 70 7.09 1.32 15.02
N HIS A 71 6.82 2.57 15.45
CA HIS A 71 7.55 3.21 16.55
C HIS A 71 7.45 2.43 17.86
N LEU A 72 6.25 1.90 18.19
CA LEU A 72 6.05 1.14 19.41
C LEU A 72 6.69 -0.25 19.33
N ALA A 73 6.52 -0.95 18.21
CA ALA A 73 7.13 -2.27 18.01
C ALA A 73 8.66 -2.18 18.11
N ALA A 74 9.27 -1.17 17.49
CA ALA A 74 10.71 -0.92 17.58
C ALA A 74 11.15 -0.63 19.02
N ARG A 75 10.43 0.22 19.75
CA ARG A 75 10.72 0.56 21.15
C ARG A 75 10.67 -0.67 22.06
N LEU A 76 9.65 -1.53 21.91
CA LEU A 76 9.50 -2.74 22.72
C LEU A 76 10.62 -3.77 22.45
N GLU A 77 11.24 -3.71 21.28
CA GLU A 77 12.41 -4.52 20.94
C GLU A 77 13.76 -3.82 21.21
N ASN A 78 13.77 -2.68 21.92
CA ASN A 78 14.96 -1.86 22.15
C ASN A 78 15.71 -1.51 20.86
N ARG A 79 14.95 -1.19 19.80
CA ARG A 79 15.41 -0.81 18.46
C ARG A 79 14.75 0.49 18.04
N SER A 80 15.20 1.05 16.94
CA SER A 80 14.54 2.16 16.24
C SER A 80 14.20 1.76 14.81
N VAL A 81 13.21 2.40 14.20
CA VAL A 81 12.99 2.29 12.76
C VAL A 81 14.07 3.08 12.06
N ASP A 82 14.90 2.40 11.28
CA ASP A 82 15.98 2.99 10.50
C ASP A 82 15.45 3.42 9.12
N LEU A 83 15.15 4.72 8.99
CA LEU A 83 14.61 5.31 7.76
C LEU A 83 15.65 5.32 6.63
N GLU A 84 16.95 5.42 6.95
CA GLU A 84 18.00 5.40 5.94
C GLU A 84 18.18 4.01 5.34
N LYS A 85 18.06 2.96 6.16
CA LYS A 85 18.04 1.58 5.66
C LYS A 85 16.88 1.35 4.69
N ILE A 86 15.69 1.92 4.97
CA ILE A 86 14.53 1.85 4.08
C ILE A 86 14.84 2.57 2.76
N ARG A 87 15.39 3.79 2.81
CA ARG A 87 15.77 4.57 1.62
C ARG A 87 16.75 3.80 0.75
N ALA A 88 17.82 3.27 1.35
CA ALA A 88 18.86 2.52 0.65
C ALA A 88 18.30 1.25 -0.03
N ALA A 89 17.43 0.51 0.67
CA ALA A 89 16.79 -0.67 0.11
C ALA A 89 15.93 -0.34 -1.11
N VAL A 90 15.06 0.68 -1.01
CA VAL A 90 14.22 1.10 -2.14
C VAL A 90 15.06 1.64 -3.29
N ALA A 91 16.11 2.42 -3.03
CA ALA A 91 17.02 2.90 -4.07
C ALA A 91 17.71 1.74 -4.82
N THR A 92 18.18 0.72 -4.08
CA THR A 92 18.77 -0.48 -4.65
C THR A 92 17.78 -1.22 -5.55
N LEU A 93 16.53 -1.37 -5.09
CA LEU A 93 15.48 -2.04 -5.86
C LEU A 93 15.07 -1.21 -7.10
N SER A 94 15.00 0.10 -6.98
CA SER A 94 14.68 1.00 -8.12
C SER A 94 15.74 0.98 -9.23
N ALA A 95 16.98 0.60 -8.89
CA ALA A 95 18.03 0.40 -9.90
C ALA A 95 17.94 -0.98 -10.62
N ARG A 96 17.18 -1.92 -10.05
CA ARG A 96 17.06 -3.31 -10.56
C ARG A 96 15.71 -3.59 -11.23
N PHE A 97 14.67 -2.83 -10.93
CA PHE A 97 13.29 -3.05 -11.34
C PHE A 97 12.70 -1.79 -11.98
N ASP A 98 11.81 -1.97 -12.96
CA ASP A 98 11.13 -0.87 -13.65
C ASP A 98 10.10 -0.19 -12.75
N LEU A 99 9.52 -0.95 -11.79
CA LEU A 99 8.51 -0.48 -10.85
C LEU A 99 8.75 -1.08 -9.45
N VAL A 100 8.78 -0.22 -8.44
CA VAL A 100 8.81 -0.63 -7.03
C VAL A 100 7.52 -0.17 -6.35
N LEU A 101 6.69 -1.12 -5.91
CA LEU A 101 5.46 -0.84 -5.17
C LEU A 101 5.73 -0.97 -3.67
N VAL A 102 5.57 0.13 -2.93
CA VAL A 102 5.87 0.18 -1.50
C VAL A 102 4.57 0.16 -0.68
N GLU A 103 4.39 -0.85 0.15
CA GLU A 103 3.29 -0.94 1.09
C GLU A 103 3.65 -0.35 2.46
N GLY A 104 2.84 0.61 2.93
CA GLY A 104 2.96 1.18 4.27
C GLY A 104 2.44 0.25 5.38
N ALA A 105 2.84 0.51 6.62
CA ALA A 105 2.32 -0.14 7.82
C ALA A 105 1.17 0.69 8.41
N GLY A 106 -0.04 0.16 8.42
CA GLY A 106 -1.23 0.88 8.91
C GLY A 106 -1.73 1.95 7.93
N GLY A 107 -2.04 3.14 8.41
CA GLY A 107 -2.53 4.27 7.63
C GLY A 107 -1.50 5.37 7.45
N LEU A 108 -1.88 6.44 6.71
CA LEU A 108 -0.99 7.56 6.36
C LEU A 108 -0.38 8.28 7.57
N ALA A 109 -1.18 8.47 8.64
CA ALA A 109 -0.74 9.17 9.85
C ALA A 109 -0.14 8.24 10.92
N VAL A 110 0.23 6.99 10.57
CA VAL A 110 0.89 6.09 11.51
C VAL A 110 2.34 6.53 11.72
N PRO A 111 2.78 6.67 12.98
CA PRO A 111 4.17 7.00 13.30
C PRO A 111 5.12 5.86 12.90
N LEU A 112 6.10 6.18 12.06
CA LEU A 112 7.26 5.32 11.79
C LEU A 112 8.27 5.42 12.94
N THR A 113 8.55 6.66 13.35
CA THR A 113 9.34 6.99 14.55
C THR A 113 8.51 7.90 15.45
N ASP A 114 9.06 8.35 16.58
CA ASP A 114 8.36 9.31 17.46
C ASP A 114 8.13 10.66 16.75
N ASP A 115 8.96 11.03 15.77
CA ASP A 115 8.94 12.34 15.09
C ASP A 115 8.47 12.29 13.63
N VAL A 116 8.37 11.10 13.01
CA VAL A 116 8.10 10.98 11.58
C VAL A 116 6.88 10.09 11.32
N LEU A 117 5.85 10.66 10.72
CA LEU A 117 4.69 9.91 10.23
C LEU A 117 4.99 9.26 8.88
N THR A 118 4.28 8.18 8.56
CA THR A 118 4.36 7.49 7.25
C THR A 118 4.18 8.48 6.10
N ILE A 119 3.18 9.36 6.16
CA ILE A 119 2.90 10.35 5.11
C ILE A 119 4.06 11.32 4.90
N ASP A 120 4.72 11.75 5.98
CA ASP A 120 5.82 12.71 5.89
C ASP A 120 7.08 12.06 5.30
N PHE A 121 7.32 10.77 5.60
CA PHE A 121 8.37 9.99 4.95
C PHE A 121 8.09 9.82 3.44
N VAL A 122 6.87 9.42 3.06
CA VAL A 122 6.47 9.25 1.64
C VAL A 122 6.57 10.57 0.88
N ARG A 123 6.20 11.70 1.51
CA ARG A 123 6.38 13.04 0.94
C ARG A 123 7.85 13.37 0.69
N GLN A 124 8.74 13.09 1.64
CA GLN A 124 10.19 13.32 1.48
C GLN A 124 10.75 12.51 0.31
N MET A 125 10.21 11.32 0.08
CA MET A 125 10.58 10.45 -1.04
C MET A 125 9.95 10.88 -2.37
N GLN A 126 9.02 11.82 -2.36
CA GLN A 126 8.25 12.29 -3.53
C GLN A 126 7.52 11.15 -4.28
N TRP A 127 7.13 10.10 -3.56
CA TRP A 127 6.41 8.99 -4.17
C TRP A 127 4.94 9.33 -4.40
N PRO A 128 4.38 9.00 -5.58
CA PRO A 128 2.94 9.06 -5.79
C PRO A 128 2.25 7.99 -4.91
N VAL A 129 1.05 8.32 -4.45
CA VAL A 129 0.29 7.48 -3.52
C VAL A 129 -0.90 6.83 -4.21
N ILE A 130 -1.05 5.53 -4.04
CA ILE A 130 -2.28 4.80 -4.31
C ILE A 130 -2.97 4.59 -2.96
N LEU A 131 -4.16 5.16 -2.77
CA LEU A 131 -4.91 5.03 -1.53
C LEU A 131 -5.84 3.82 -1.60
N VAL A 132 -5.75 2.94 -0.60
CA VAL A 132 -6.65 1.78 -0.49
C VAL A 132 -7.74 2.07 0.53
N THR A 133 -8.98 1.79 0.18
CA THR A 133 -10.16 1.92 1.04
C THR A 133 -11.10 0.72 0.88
N SER A 134 -12.21 0.69 1.62
CA SER A 134 -13.21 -0.39 1.58
C SER A 134 -14.60 0.12 1.92
N GLY A 135 -15.62 -0.73 1.78
CA GLY A 135 -17.01 -0.42 2.17
C GLY A 135 -17.28 -0.49 3.68
N LYS A 136 -16.28 -0.76 4.52
CA LYS A 136 -16.45 -0.84 5.97
C LYS A 136 -16.99 0.48 6.53
N LEU A 137 -17.94 0.40 7.48
CA LEU A 137 -18.49 1.59 8.12
C LEU A 137 -17.38 2.48 8.71
N GLY A 138 -17.40 3.78 8.41
CA GLY A 138 -16.37 4.75 8.76
C GLY A 138 -15.28 4.92 7.70
N SER A 139 -15.13 4.01 6.73
CA SER A 139 -14.09 4.11 5.69
C SER A 139 -14.22 5.35 4.83
N LEU A 140 -15.46 5.80 4.53
CA LEU A 140 -15.68 7.03 3.77
C LEU A 140 -15.04 8.25 4.47
N ASN A 141 -15.29 8.40 5.78
CA ASN A 141 -14.66 9.44 6.60
C ASN A 141 -13.12 9.32 6.60
N HIS A 142 -12.59 8.11 6.85
CA HIS A 142 -11.14 7.92 6.88
C HIS A 142 -10.50 8.17 5.52
N THR A 143 -11.18 7.85 4.43
CA THR A 143 -10.70 8.08 3.06
C THR A 143 -10.64 9.57 2.74
N ILE A 144 -11.69 10.32 3.05
CA ILE A 144 -11.72 11.78 2.84
C ILE A 144 -10.64 12.46 3.68
N LEU A 145 -10.50 12.12 4.96
CA LEU A 145 -9.42 12.66 5.80
C LEU A 145 -8.02 12.30 5.24
N SER A 146 -7.87 11.14 4.63
CA SER A 146 -6.62 10.75 3.98
C SER A 146 -6.35 11.58 2.72
N TYR A 147 -7.38 11.86 1.91
CA TYR A 147 -7.25 12.77 0.77
C TYR A 147 -6.84 14.17 1.22
N GLU A 148 -7.52 14.74 2.22
CA GLU A 148 -7.17 16.04 2.79
C GLU A 148 -5.73 16.09 3.26
N ALA A 149 -5.26 15.05 3.95
CA ALA A 149 -3.89 14.97 4.43
C ALA A 149 -2.86 14.95 3.29
N LEU A 150 -3.17 14.27 2.16
CA LEU A 150 -2.33 14.24 0.96
C LEU A 150 -2.32 15.60 0.27
N PHE A 151 -3.50 16.21 0.05
CA PHE A 151 -3.64 17.49 -0.66
C PHE A 151 -3.00 18.64 0.10
N ALA A 152 -3.19 18.69 1.44
CA ALA A 152 -2.53 19.69 2.29
C ALA A 152 -1.00 19.62 2.24
N ARG A 153 -0.42 18.51 1.77
CA ARG A 153 1.02 18.31 1.61
C ARG A 153 1.49 18.38 0.15
N ASN A 154 0.59 18.72 -0.78
CA ASN A 154 0.84 18.75 -2.21
C ASN A 154 1.39 17.40 -2.74
N MET A 155 0.88 16.29 -2.24
CA MET A 155 1.28 14.96 -2.66
C MET A 155 0.43 14.47 -3.83
N ILE A 156 1.02 13.70 -4.73
CA ILE A 156 0.35 13.15 -5.90
C ILE A 156 -0.47 11.93 -5.48
N LEU A 157 -1.79 11.98 -5.71
CA LEU A 157 -2.67 10.83 -5.65
C LEU A 157 -2.72 10.17 -7.04
N ALA A 158 -2.08 9.00 -7.20
CA ALA A 158 -2.10 8.25 -8.46
C ALA A 158 -3.49 7.62 -8.72
N GLY A 159 -4.20 7.27 -7.67
CA GLY A 159 -5.56 6.75 -7.72
C GLY A 159 -6.00 6.12 -6.41
N THR A 160 -7.22 5.65 -6.39
CA THR A 160 -7.84 4.99 -5.24
C THR A 160 -8.23 3.57 -5.59
N ILE A 161 -7.95 2.63 -4.70
CA ILE A 161 -8.46 1.26 -4.76
C ILE A 161 -9.60 1.12 -3.75
N TYR A 162 -10.78 0.78 -4.23
CA TYR A 162 -11.91 0.43 -3.38
C TYR A 162 -12.05 -1.09 -3.30
N ASN A 163 -11.83 -1.64 -2.12
CA ASN A 163 -11.91 -3.08 -1.88
C ASN A 163 -13.30 -3.44 -1.32
N TYR A 164 -14.03 -4.31 -2.00
CA TYR A 164 -15.32 -4.82 -1.55
C TYR A 164 -15.22 -5.86 -0.42
N CYS A 165 -14.02 -6.24 -0.01
CA CYS A 165 -13.80 -7.16 1.11
C CYS A 165 -13.17 -6.42 2.31
N PRO A 166 -13.73 -6.54 3.53
CA PRO A 166 -14.95 -7.29 3.89
C PRO A 166 -16.20 -6.69 3.25
N THR A 167 -17.14 -7.58 2.91
CA THR A 167 -18.40 -7.19 2.26
C THR A 167 -19.19 -6.24 3.15
N ALA A 168 -19.52 -5.09 2.61
CA ALA A 168 -20.44 -4.13 3.21
C ALA A 168 -21.88 -4.40 2.73
N HIS A 169 -22.80 -3.54 3.12
CA HIS A 169 -24.16 -3.59 2.57
C HIS A 169 -24.10 -3.15 1.08
N PRO A 170 -24.82 -3.81 0.13
CA PRO A 170 -24.74 -3.50 -1.30
C PRO A 170 -24.95 -2.02 -1.65
N ARG A 171 -25.84 -1.32 -0.94
CA ARG A 171 -26.06 0.13 -1.12
C ARG A 171 -24.84 0.96 -0.73
N ILE A 172 -24.04 0.52 0.23
CA ILE A 172 -22.78 1.18 0.63
C ILE A 172 -21.75 0.98 -0.46
N ASP A 173 -21.64 -0.24 -0.97
CA ASP A 173 -20.68 -0.59 -2.02
C ASP A 173 -21.01 0.10 -3.36
N GLU A 174 -22.27 0.41 -3.61
CA GLU A 174 -22.69 1.20 -4.78
C GLU A 174 -22.43 2.70 -4.59
N ASP A 175 -22.75 3.27 -3.44
CA ASP A 175 -22.72 4.72 -3.19
C ASP A 175 -21.32 5.23 -2.86
N SER A 176 -20.58 4.54 -2.01
CA SER A 176 -19.30 5.04 -1.49
C SER A 176 -18.25 5.33 -2.57
N PRO A 177 -18.04 4.47 -3.59
CA PRO A 177 -17.12 4.79 -4.68
C PRO A 177 -17.53 6.05 -5.45
N ARG A 178 -18.81 6.20 -5.74
CA ARG A 178 -19.37 7.38 -6.44
C ARG A 178 -19.18 8.66 -5.63
N MET A 179 -19.39 8.58 -4.31
CA MET A 179 -19.19 9.71 -3.41
C MET A 179 -17.70 10.11 -3.36
N LEU A 180 -16.78 9.16 -3.30
CA LEU A 180 -15.35 9.43 -3.32
C LEU A 180 -14.90 10.09 -4.64
N GLN A 181 -15.37 9.59 -5.79
CA GLN A 181 -15.10 10.22 -7.10
C GLN A 181 -15.66 11.63 -7.19
N ARG A 182 -16.89 11.85 -6.70
CA ARG A 182 -17.49 13.20 -6.63
C ARG A 182 -16.65 14.14 -5.77
N TYR A 183 -16.16 13.65 -4.63
CA TYR A 183 -15.27 14.41 -3.76
C TYR A 183 -13.97 14.79 -4.48
N LEU A 184 -13.27 13.84 -5.11
CA LEU A 184 -12.05 14.10 -5.87
C LEU A 184 -12.27 15.12 -6.98
N ARG A 185 -13.37 15.00 -7.72
CA ARG A 185 -13.78 15.98 -8.76
C ARG A 185 -13.94 17.39 -8.18
N SER A 186 -14.59 17.52 -7.02
CA SER A 186 -14.78 18.82 -6.36
C SER A 186 -13.47 19.46 -5.92
N GLN A 187 -12.44 18.65 -5.70
CA GLN A 187 -11.09 19.09 -5.35
C GLN A 187 -10.16 19.24 -6.57
N HIS A 188 -10.69 19.12 -7.80
CA HIS A 188 -9.92 19.12 -9.04
C HIS A 188 -8.76 18.10 -9.07
N GLN A 189 -9.00 16.95 -8.46
CA GLN A 189 -8.04 15.85 -8.36
C GLN A 189 -8.37 14.73 -9.35
N LYS A 190 -7.37 13.87 -9.63
CA LYS A 190 -7.56 12.67 -10.46
C LYS A 190 -8.61 11.75 -9.86
N GLU A 191 -9.66 11.42 -10.63
CA GLU A 191 -10.81 10.62 -10.17
C GLU A 191 -10.61 9.11 -10.31
N THR A 192 -9.41 8.65 -10.67
CA THR A 192 -9.11 7.23 -10.85
C THR A 192 -9.47 6.44 -9.60
N LEU A 193 -10.49 5.60 -9.72
CA LEU A 193 -10.93 4.69 -8.67
C LEU A 193 -11.18 3.31 -9.28
N ILE A 194 -10.40 2.33 -8.85
CA ILE A 194 -10.48 0.95 -9.32
C ILE A 194 -11.03 0.08 -8.18
N THR A 195 -11.98 -0.78 -8.50
CA THR A 195 -12.61 -1.66 -7.52
C THR A 195 -11.97 -3.04 -7.53
N ILE A 196 -11.78 -3.61 -6.34
CA ILE A 196 -11.37 -5.00 -6.15
C ILE A 196 -12.58 -5.78 -5.62
N PRO A 197 -13.09 -6.76 -6.37
CA PRO A 197 -14.18 -7.64 -5.90
C PRO A 197 -13.71 -8.54 -4.76
N GLY A 198 -14.64 -9.26 -4.13
CA GLY A 198 -14.28 -10.33 -3.19
C GLY A 198 -13.31 -11.33 -3.83
N ILE A 199 -12.22 -11.65 -3.13
CA ILE A 199 -11.13 -12.45 -3.69
C ILE A 199 -11.19 -13.86 -3.14
N HIS A 200 -11.07 -14.85 -4.04
CA HIS A 200 -10.65 -16.18 -3.69
C HIS A 200 -9.12 -16.29 -3.87
N PRO A 201 -8.33 -16.67 -2.84
CA PRO A 201 -6.87 -16.66 -2.93
C PRO A 201 -6.29 -17.49 -4.08
N GLU A 202 -6.95 -18.62 -4.41
CA GLU A 202 -6.51 -19.52 -5.48
C GLU A 202 -6.85 -19.03 -6.89
N THR A 203 -7.83 -18.13 -7.03
CA THR A 203 -8.26 -17.59 -8.31
C THR A 203 -8.40 -16.08 -8.26
N PRO A 204 -7.28 -15.33 -8.12
CA PRO A 204 -7.33 -13.89 -8.04
C PRO A 204 -7.91 -13.30 -9.33
N PRO A 205 -8.80 -12.27 -9.23
CA PRO A 205 -9.45 -11.67 -10.38
C PRO A 205 -8.47 -11.01 -11.33
N GLU A 206 -8.82 -10.96 -12.61
CA GLU A 206 -8.13 -10.13 -13.60
C GLU A 206 -8.70 -8.71 -13.50
N ILE A 207 -7.86 -7.75 -13.12
CA ILE A 207 -8.23 -6.33 -12.98
C ILE A 207 -7.22 -5.51 -13.77
N ASP A 208 -7.69 -4.56 -14.56
CA ASP A 208 -6.81 -3.60 -15.24
C ASP A 208 -6.49 -2.43 -14.31
N PHE A 209 -5.23 -2.29 -13.98
CA PHE A 209 -4.71 -1.20 -13.15
C PHE A 209 -3.95 -0.13 -13.96
N SER A 210 -4.03 -0.15 -15.28
CA SER A 210 -3.26 0.75 -16.17
C SER A 210 -3.50 2.23 -15.88
N GLU A 211 -4.72 2.61 -15.49
CA GLU A 211 -5.05 3.98 -15.15
C GLU A 211 -4.26 4.56 -13.95
N LEU A 212 -3.75 3.71 -13.06
CA LEU A 212 -2.92 4.17 -11.94
C LEU A 212 -1.58 4.76 -12.40
N PHE A 213 -1.11 4.36 -13.57
CA PHE A 213 0.20 4.69 -14.13
C PHE A 213 0.13 5.67 -15.31
N SER A 214 -1.08 6.06 -15.74
CA SER A 214 -1.28 7.11 -16.74
C SER A 214 -1.03 8.49 -16.11
N ALA A 215 -0.21 9.29 -16.78
CA ALA A 215 0.08 10.67 -16.39
C ALA A 215 -1.17 11.56 -16.44
#